data_5c49ae629c76a6ce578f014fa7d7dd1a
#
_entry.id   5c49ae629c76a6ce578f014fa7d7dd1a
#
_cell.length_a   1.000
_cell.length_b   1.000
_cell.length_c   1.000
_cell.angle_alpha   90.00
_cell.angle_beta   90.00
_cell.angle_gamma   90.00
#
_symmetry.space_group_name_H-M   'P 1'
#
loop_
_entity.id
_entity.type
_entity.pdbx_description
1 polymer ?
#
loop_
_entity_poly.entity_id
_entity_poly.type
_entity_poly.pdbx_seq_one_letter_code
_entity_poly.pdbx_strand_id
1 'polypeptide(L)'
;GAERFSGGVVDLPPGKGHTRHNHPGAEEIIFVISGNGEQMVEDEKGNPVVAKVGPGCTIYVPESRFHSTLNTGDQPMQLFVVYSPAGPELALRDLP
;
A
#
# COMPACT_ATOMS: atom_id res chain seq x y z
N GLY A 1 14.53 -2.57 -15.33
CA GLY A 1 14.02 -1.71 -14.31
C GLY A 1 14.97 -1.49 -13.17
N ALA A 2 14.55 -0.73 -12.22
CA ALA A 2 15.34 -0.45 -11.04
C ALA A 2 15.51 -1.71 -10.19
N GLU A 3 16.70 -1.96 -9.70
CA GLU A 3 16.95 -3.09 -8.80
C GLU A 3 16.55 -2.78 -7.36
N ARG A 4 16.49 -1.50 -6.98
CA ARG A 4 16.24 -1.07 -5.60
C ARG A 4 14.80 -0.66 -5.34
N PHE A 5 14.06 -0.33 -6.39
CA PHE A 5 12.69 0.13 -6.27
C PHE A 5 11.83 -0.51 -7.33
N SER A 6 10.60 -0.78 -6.98
CA SER A 6 9.56 -1.11 -7.93
C SER A 6 8.29 -0.40 -7.50
N GLY A 7 7.37 -0.19 -8.44
CA GLY A 7 6.15 0.52 -8.10
C GLY A 7 5.15 0.51 -9.23
N GLY A 8 4.02 1.12 -8.97
CA GLY A 8 2.96 1.21 -9.95
C GLY A 8 1.73 1.90 -9.41
N VAL A 9 0.76 2.06 -10.29
CA VAL A 9 -0.53 2.67 -9.98
C VAL A 9 -1.53 1.58 -9.66
N VAL A 10 -2.29 1.79 -8.58
CA VAL A 10 -3.33 0.87 -8.13
C VAL A 10 -4.66 1.62 -8.13
N ASP A 11 -5.69 1.02 -8.71
CA ASP A 11 -7.04 1.56 -8.72
C ASP A 11 -7.93 0.72 -7.82
N LEU A 12 -8.62 1.39 -6.88
CA LEU A 12 -9.53 0.74 -5.95
C LEU A 12 -10.94 1.28 -6.18
N PRO A 13 -11.87 0.48 -6.68
CA PRO A 13 -13.27 0.90 -6.77
C PRO A 13 -13.84 1.20 -5.39
N PRO A 14 -14.95 1.97 -5.30
CA PRO A 14 -15.61 2.24 -4.02
C PRO A 14 -15.93 0.94 -3.26
N GLY A 15 -15.65 0.94 -1.97
CA GLY A 15 -15.89 -0.20 -1.09
C GLY A 15 -14.88 -1.33 -1.22
N LYS A 16 -13.89 -1.18 -2.11
CA LYS A 16 -12.85 -2.20 -2.33
C LYS A 16 -11.53 -1.74 -1.75
N GLY A 17 -10.64 -2.69 -1.55
CA GLY A 17 -9.32 -2.41 -1.03
C GLY A 17 -8.50 -3.67 -0.94
N HIS A 18 -7.28 -3.48 -0.45
CA HIS A 18 -6.39 -4.59 -0.18
C HIS A 18 -6.67 -5.10 1.24
N THR A 19 -6.79 -6.41 1.38
CA THR A 19 -6.92 -7.03 2.70
C THR A 19 -5.60 -6.92 3.46
N ARG A 20 -5.64 -7.19 4.77
CA ARG A 20 -4.45 -7.17 5.60
C ARG A 20 -3.38 -8.09 5.03
N HIS A 21 -2.21 -7.53 4.75
CA HIS A 21 -1.08 -8.26 4.19
C HIS A 21 0.23 -7.57 4.57
N ASN A 22 1.35 -8.23 4.31
CA ASN A 22 2.66 -7.61 4.48
C ASN A 22 3.59 -8.01 3.34
N HIS A 23 4.73 -7.31 3.25
CA HIS A 23 5.78 -7.59 2.29
C HIS A 23 7.07 -7.85 3.06
N PRO A 24 7.36 -9.11 3.42
CA PRO A 24 8.57 -9.42 4.17
C PRO A 24 9.82 -8.95 3.43
N GLY A 25 10.67 -8.22 4.13
CA GLY A 25 11.92 -7.72 3.56
C GLY A 25 11.79 -6.47 2.72
N ALA A 26 10.62 -5.87 2.61
CA ALA A 26 10.42 -4.68 1.79
C ALA A 26 9.69 -3.59 2.55
N GLU A 27 10.11 -2.35 2.32
CA GLU A 27 9.40 -1.15 2.74
C GLU A 27 8.47 -0.71 1.62
N GLU A 28 7.41 0.00 1.97
CA GLU A 28 6.46 0.51 0.98
C GLU A 28 6.12 1.96 1.28
N ILE A 29 6.00 2.76 0.21
CA ILE A 29 5.44 4.11 0.30
C ILE A 29 4.19 4.12 -0.57
N ILE A 30 3.09 4.61 0.00
CA ILE A 30 1.81 4.73 -0.68
C ILE A 30 1.48 6.22 -0.78
N PHE A 31 1.26 6.71 -2.00
CA PHE A 31 0.82 8.08 -2.23
C PHE A 31 -0.60 8.05 -2.79
N VAL A 32 -1.52 8.78 -2.16
CA VAL A 32 -2.90 8.85 -2.63
C VAL A 32 -2.98 9.93 -3.71
N ILE A 33 -3.28 9.50 -4.93
CA ILE A 33 -3.46 10.42 -6.07
C ILE A 33 -4.85 11.01 -6.04
N SER A 34 -5.88 10.19 -5.85
CA SER A 34 -7.27 10.62 -5.84
C SER A 34 -8.12 9.68 -5.00
N GLY A 35 -9.28 10.16 -4.59
CA GLY A 35 -10.20 9.40 -3.77
C GLY A 35 -9.91 9.51 -2.28
N ASN A 36 -10.77 8.91 -1.47
CA ASN A 36 -10.69 8.96 -0.01
C ASN A 36 -10.85 7.56 0.55
N GLY A 37 -10.08 7.28 1.59
CA GLY A 37 -10.13 5.96 2.18
C GLY A 37 -9.59 5.92 3.59
N GLU A 38 -9.38 4.70 4.06
CA GLU A 38 -8.72 4.44 5.33
C GLU A 38 -7.50 3.58 5.09
N GLN A 39 -6.41 3.94 5.76
CA GLN A 39 -5.18 3.17 5.73
C GLN A 39 -4.91 2.63 7.12
N MET A 40 -4.64 1.33 7.19
CA MET A 40 -4.23 0.67 8.42
C MET A 40 -2.77 0.24 8.28
N VAL A 41 -1.97 0.49 9.32
CA VAL A 41 -0.61 -0.03 9.44
C VAL A 41 -0.45 -0.51 10.88
N GLU A 42 -0.01 -1.76 11.05
CA GLU A 42 0.24 -2.28 12.40
C GLU A 42 1.53 -1.70 12.95
N ASP A 43 1.53 -1.41 14.25
CA ASP A 43 2.73 -0.94 14.94
C ASP A 43 3.68 -2.10 15.27
N GLU A 44 4.76 -1.81 16.00
CA GLU A 44 5.76 -2.83 16.35
C GLU A 44 5.19 -3.97 17.18
N LYS A 45 4.09 -3.72 17.88
CA LYS A 45 3.45 -4.71 18.75
C LYS A 45 2.32 -5.46 18.05
N GLY A 46 2.09 -5.15 16.76
CA GLY A 46 1.01 -5.76 16.01
C GLY A 46 -0.35 -5.11 16.22
N ASN A 47 -0.40 -3.93 16.83
CA ASN A 47 -1.65 -3.21 17.02
C ASN A 47 -1.97 -2.38 15.77
N PRO A 48 -3.22 -2.43 15.27
CA PRO A 48 -3.57 -1.66 14.09
C PRO A 48 -3.67 -0.17 14.41
N VAL A 49 -3.09 0.64 13.53
CA VAL A 49 -3.23 2.10 13.56
C VAL A 49 -3.93 2.49 12.29
N VAL A 50 -5.11 3.10 12.41
CA VAL A 50 -5.96 3.44 11.27
C VAL A 50 -6.03 4.95 11.14
N ALA A 51 -5.87 5.45 9.91
CA ALA A 51 -5.98 6.87 9.61
C ALA A 51 -6.81 7.06 8.35
N LYS A 52 -7.60 8.14 8.32
CA LYS A 52 -8.28 8.57 7.10
C LYS A 52 -7.27 9.22 6.18
N VAL A 53 -7.33 8.88 4.90
CA VAL A 53 -6.41 9.38 3.89
C VAL A 53 -7.18 9.92 2.69
N GLY A 54 -6.59 10.89 2.03
CA GLY A 54 -7.15 11.51 0.83
C GLY A 54 -6.04 11.99 -0.08
N PRO A 55 -6.39 12.71 -1.17
CA PRO A 55 -5.40 13.14 -2.16
C PRO A 55 -4.23 13.90 -1.52
N GLY A 56 -3.03 13.52 -1.90
CA GLY A 56 -1.80 14.13 -1.39
C GLY A 56 -1.24 13.49 -0.13
N CYS A 57 -1.96 12.56 0.51
CA CYS A 57 -1.44 11.84 1.65
C CYS A 57 -0.37 10.84 1.23
N THR A 58 0.68 10.74 2.04
CA THR A 58 1.75 9.77 1.84
C THR A 58 1.84 8.89 3.07
N ILE A 59 1.85 7.58 2.87
CA ILE A 59 1.91 6.59 3.94
C ILE A 59 3.21 5.82 3.80
N TYR A 60 3.94 5.71 4.90
CA TYR A 60 5.12 4.85 4.97
C TYR A 60 4.76 3.56 5.69
N VAL A 61 5.05 2.42 5.06
CA VAL A 61 4.85 1.10 5.63
C VAL A 61 6.21 0.49 5.88
N PRO A 62 6.63 0.35 7.14
CA PRO A 62 7.90 -0.28 7.48
C PRO A 62 7.96 -1.72 7.00
N GLU A 63 9.18 -2.22 6.86
CA GLU A 63 9.44 -3.60 6.45
C GLU A 63 8.60 -4.58 7.27
N SER A 64 7.96 -5.51 6.58
CA SER A 64 7.21 -6.64 7.16
C SER A 64 5.99 -6.25 8.00
N ARG A 65 5.61 -4.97 8.06
CA ARG A 65 4.42 -4.55 8.81
C ARG A 65 3.15 -4.91 8.03
N PHE A 66 2.20 -5.51 8.72
CA PHE A 66 0.88 -5.75 8.13
C PHE A 66 0.15 -4.44 7.93
N HIS A 67 -0.54 -4.32 6.83
CA HIS A 67 -1.26 -3.12 6.44
C HIS A 67 -2.42 -3.45 5.52
N SER A 68 -3.32 -2.48 5.37
CA SER A 68 -4.45 -2.59 4.45
C SER A 68 -4.91 -1.21 4.03
N THR A 69 -5.48 -1.11 2.84
CA THR A 69 -6.06 0.12 2.31
C THR A 69 -7.50 -0.17 1.90
N LEU A 70 -8.43 0.69 2.29
CA LEU A 70 -9.84 0.55 1.95
C LEU A 70 -10.36 1.85 1.37
N ASN A 71 -11.00 1.79 0.22
CA ASN A 71 -11.71 2.93 -0.35
C ASN A 71 -13.05 3.07 0.35
N THR A 72 -13.18 4.10 1.18
CA THR A 72 -14.41 4.38 1.92
C THR A 72 -15.26 5.47 1.27
N GLY A 73 -14.82 6.00 0.14
CA GLY A 73 -15.54 7.02 -0.59
C GLY A 73 -16.51 6.44 -1.62
N ASP A 74 -17.11 7.30 -2.40
CA ASP A 74 -18.06 6.94 -3.44
C ASP A 74 -17.45 7.06 -4.85
N GLN A 75 -16.17 7.39 -4.94
CA GLN A 75 -15.42 7.51 -6.18
C GLN A 75 -14.24 6.54 -6.18
N PRO A 76 -13.71 6.18 -7.36
CA PRO A 76 -12.50 5.36 -7.41
C PRO A 76 -11.34 6.03 -6.66
N MET A 77 -10.54 5.21 -5.99
CA MET A 77 -9.35 5.68 -5.28
C MET A 77 -8.12 5.23 -6.07
N GLN A 78 -7.23 6.16 -6.40
CA GLN A 78 -6.03 5.85 -7.15
C GLN A 78 -4.81 6.09 -6.27
N LEU A 79 -3.94 5.08 -6.21
CA LEU A 79 -2.73 5.11 -5.40
C LEU A 79 -1.51 4.95 -6.31
N PHE A 80 -0.42 5.57 -5.92
CA PHE A 80 0.90 5.25 -6.45
C PHE A 80 1.68 4.57 -5.33
N VAL A 81 2.18 3.37 -5.59
CA VAL A 81 2.90 2.59 -4.58
C VAL A 81 4.32 2.34 -5.03
N VAL A 82 5.26 2.40 -4.09
CA VAL A 82 6.67 2.14 -4.33
C VAL A 82 7.19 1.18 -3.27
N TYR A 83 7.92 0.17 -3.70
CA TYR A 83 8.54 -0.83 -2.83
C TYR A 83 10.06 -0.70 -2.90
N SER A 84 10.72 -0.87 -1.76
CA SER A 84 12.17 -0.93 -1.69
C SER A 84 12.61 -1.99 -0.66
N PRO A 85 13.43 -2.94 -1.03
CA PRO A 85 13.91 -3.22 -2.40
C PRO A 85 12.80 -3.74 -3.29
N ALA A 86 13.07 -3.90 -4.58
CA ALA A 86 12.10 -4.31 -5.59
C ALA A 86 11.75 -5.81 -5.50
N GLY A 87 11.53 -6.30 -4.27
CA GLY A 87 11.30 -7.71 -4.01
C GLY A 87 9.89 -8.21 -4.28
N PRO A 88 8.87 -7.56 -3.71
CA PRO A 88 7.50 -8.10 -3.82
C PRO A 88 7.02 -8.23 -5.26
N GLU A 89 7.29 -7.24 -6.09
CA GLU A 89 6.89 -7.27 -7.48
C GLU A 89 7.71 -8.28 -8.29
N LEU A 90 9.02 -8.34 -8.05
CA LEU A 90 9.88 -9.29 -8.73
C LEU A 90 9.54 -10.73 -8.36
N ALA A 91 9.22 -10.98 -7.10
CA ALA A 91 8.81 -12.30 -6.66
C ALA A 91 7.52 -12.75 -7.36
N LEU A 92 6.58 -11.83 -7.55
CA LEU A 92 5.33 -12.13 -8.26
C LEU A 92 5.58 -12.44 -9.73
N ARG A 93 6.54 -11.76 -10.37
CA ARG A 93 6.88 -12.04 -11.76
C ARG A 93 7.56 -13.39 -11.93
N ASP A 94 8.32 -13.81 -10.95
CA ASP A 94 9.06 -15.08 -11.01
C ASP A 94 8.22 -16.29 -10.66
N LEU A 95 6.99 -16.06 -10.19
CA LEU A 95 6.07 -17.17 -9.93
C LEU A 95 5.57 -17.74 -11.25
N PRO A 96 5.56 -19.05 -11.37
CA PRO A 96 5.07 -19.71 -12.57
C PRO A 96 3.57 -19.52 -12.78
#